data_205f45b766a6bac13a15318815a22de5
#
_entry.id   205f45b766a6bac13a15318815a22de5
#
_cell.length_a   1.000
_cell.length_b   1.000
_cell.length_c   1.000
_cell.angle_alpha   90.00
_cell.angle_beta   90.00
_cell.angle_gamma   90.00
#
_symmetry.space_group_name_H-M   'P 1'
#
loop_
_entity.id
_entity.type
_entity.pdbx_description
1 polymer ?
#
loop_
_entity_poly.entity_id
_entity_poly.type
_entity_poly.pdbx_seq_one_letter_code
_entity_poly.pdbx_strand_id
1 'polypeptide(L)'
;GHVVLTRQMKGSETHDTYYVYDDKSNLCFVLQPMYQSSANLDLYAFQYKYDGRNRCIWKKLPGAGYMEMVYDNADRLVFSQDGNQRALTSGNWTYYKYDGLNRLTEQGTCTNKVTTSGTNVLVQHFYDSYAFRSQAGFNNSNFPDDASGNGKGALTASVATVLGSSNKIYTAYYYDIKGRVA
;
A
#
# COMPACT_ATOMS: atom_id res chain seq x y z
N GLY A 1 6.20 23.77 -16.78
CA GLY A 1 5.20 24.54 -15.99
C GLY A 1 4.17 23.61 -15.41
N HIS A 2 3.52 24.03 -14.31
CA HIS A 2 2.46 23.28 -13.66
C HIS A 2 1.09 23.82 -14.04
N VAL A 3 0.10 22.95 -14.15
CA VAL A 3 -1.30 23.37 -14.27
C VAL A 3 -1.76 23.92 -12.92
N VAL A 4 -2.13 25.19 -12.86
CA VAL A 4 -2.60 25.84 -11.62
C VAL A 4 -4.12 26.02 -11.58
N LEU A 5 -4.78 25.92 -12.74
CA LEU A 5 -6.23 26.05 -12.88
C LEU A 5 -6.72 25.17 -14.04
N THR A 6 -7.79 24.45 -13.80
CA THR A 6 -8.60 23.81 -14.84
C THR A 6 -10.01 24.37 -14.77
N ARG A 7 -10.56 24.86 -15.89
CA ARG A 7 -11.93 25.35 -15.99
C ARG A 7 -12.77 24.43 -16.84
N GLN A 8 -13.91 24.02 -16.31
CA GLN A 8 -14.96 23.35 -17.05
C GLN A 8 -16.16 24.31 -17.19
N MET A 9 -16.81 24.28 -18.32
CA MET A 9 -17.97 25.14 -18.60
C MET A 9 -19.19 24.29 -18.95
N LYS A 10 -20.35 24.65 -18.35
CA LYS A 10 -21.64 24.08 -18.68
C LYS A 10 -22.61 25.22 -18.94
N GLY A 11 -22.80 25.58 -20.21
CA GLY A 11 -23.49 26.80 -20.57
C GLY A 11 -22.73 28.05 -20.09
N SER A 12 -23.35 28.87 -19.25
CA SER A 12 -22.72 30.02 -18.58
C SER A 12 -22.08 29.73 -17.24
N GLU A 13 -22.26 28.52 -16.71
CA GLU A 13 -21.68 28.11 -15.43
C GLU A 13 -20.22 27.72 -15.62
N THR A 14 -19.35 28.15 -14.70
CA THR A 14 -17.94 27.83 -14.66
C THR A 14 -17.64 26.97 -13.45
N HIS A 15 -16.87 25.89 -13.63
CA HIS A 15 -16.42 24.98 -12.57
C HIS A 15 -14.90 24.96 -12.57
N ASP A 16 -14.30 25.72 -11.66
CA ASP A 16 -12.86 25.89 -11.56
C ASP A 16 -12.26 24.95 -10.51
N THR A 17 -11.20 24.25 -10.90
CA THR A 17 -10.38 23.45 -9.99
C THR A 17 -8.99 24.07 -9.91
N TYR A 18 -8.54 24.44 -8.72
CA TYR A 18 -7.23 25.02 -8.48
C TYR A 18 -6.24 23.98 -7.97
N TYR A 19 -5.00 24.09 -8.41
CA TYR A 19 -3.88 23.25 -7.99
C TYR A 19 -2.83 24.13 -7.31
N VAL A 20 -2.49 23.80 -6.07
CA VAL A 20 -1.52 24.54 -5.26
C VAL A 20 -0.29 23.68 -5.04
N TYR A 21 0.86 24.23 -5.31
CA TYR A 21 2.15 23.55 -5.19
C TYR A 21 3.03 24.24 -4.14
N ASP A 22 3.95 23.47 -3.53
CA ASP A 22 5.01 24.03 -2.69
C ASP A 22 6.18 24.57 -3.56
N ASP A 23 7.20 25.10 -2.88
CA ASP A 23 8.43 25.64 -3.50
C ASP A 23 9.28 24.55 -4.19
N LYS A 24 9.05 23.27 -3.87
CA LYS A 24 9.67 22.13 -4.52
C LYS A 24 8.85 21.53 -5.65
N SER A 25 7.76 22.19 -6.04
CA SER A 25 6.84 21.73 -7.08
C SER A 25 6.02 20.50 -6.71
N ASN A 26 5.86 20.16 -5.44
CA ASN A 26 4.95 19.12 -5.01
C ASN A 26 3.53 19.66 -4.91
N LEU A 27 2.55 18.88 -5.38
CA LEU A 27 1.14 19.25 -5.32
C LEU A 27 0.63 19.15 -3.87
N CYS A 28 0.30 20.28 -3.24
CA CYS A 28 -0.17 20.33 -1.86
C CYS A 28 -1.69 20.31 -1.73
N PHE A 29 -2.39 20.96 -2.66
CA PHE A 29 -3.87 20.99 -2.65
C PHE A 29 -4.43 20.86 -4.05
N VAL A 30 -5.57 20.17 -4.17
CA VAL A 30 -6.50 20.28 -5.30
C VAL A 30 -7.81 20.80 -4.73
N LEU A 31 -8.14 22.04 -5.04
CA LEU A 31 -9.33 22.73 -4.56
C LEU A 31 -10.44 22.57 -5.60
N GLN A 32 -11.44 21.77 -5.26
CA GLN A 32 -12.58 21.51 -6.15
C GLN A 32 -13.51 22.73 -6.28
N PRO A 33 -14.37 22.81 -7.31
CA PRO A 33 -15.25 23.97 -7.52
C PRO A 33 -16.07 24.37 -6.29
N MET A 34 -16.58 23.41 -5.53
CA MET A 34 -17.36 23.66 -4.30
C MET A 34 -16.56 24.33 -3.18
N TYR A 35 -15.22 24.21 -3.19
CA TYR A 35 -14.37 24.91 -2.23
C TYR A 35 -14.52 26.43 -2.33
N GLN A 36 -14.72 26.96 -3.52
CA GLN A 36 -14.81 28.42 -3.72
C GLN A 36 -16.03 29.04 -3.06
N SER A 37 -17.12 28.29 -2.91
CA SER A 37 -18.35 28.77 -2.25
C SER A 37 -18.38 28.49 -0.75
N SER A 38 -17.72 27.44 -0.27
CA SER A 38 -17.79 27.02 1.15
C SER A 38 -16.51 27.24 1.94
N ALA A 39 -15.34 27.37 1.29
CA ALA A 39 -14.01 27.45 1.85
C ALA A 39 -13.69 26.28 2.83
N ASN A 40 -14.35 25.13 2.67
CA ASN A 40 -14.17 23.97 3.53
C ASN A 40 -13.17 23.00 2.91
N LEU A 41 -11.92 23.05 3.39
CA LEU A 41 -10.85 22.16 2.93
C LEU A 41 -11.15 20.68 3.21
N ASP A 42 -11.83 20.38 4.30
CA ASP A 42 -12.11 19.00 4.70
C ASP A 42 -13.08 18.30 3.76
N LEU A 43 -14.03 19.03 3.21
CA LEU A 43 -15.05 18.47 2.34
C LEU A 43 -14.72 18.59 0.84
N TYR A 44 -13.93 19.61 0.44
CA TYR A 44 -13.79 19.96 -0.97
C TYR A 44 -12.35 20.09 -1.47
N ALA A 45 -11.36 19.64 -0.67
CA ALA A 45 -9.98 19.67 -1.10
C ALA A 45 -9.29 18.30 -0.94
N PHE A 46 -8.52 17.91 -1.96
CA PHE A 46 -7.45 16.92 -1.77
C PHE A 46 -6.26 17.64 -1.15
N GLN A 47 -5.64 17.05 -0.16
CA GLN A 47 -4.55 17.64 0.59
C GLN A 47 -3.39 16.65 0.69
N TYR A 48 -2.15 17.15 0.55
CA TYR A 48 -0.94 16.32 0.59
C TYR A 48 0.17 17.01 1.37
N LYS A 49 1.00 16.23 2.06
CA LYS A 49 2.24 16.71 2.68
C LYS A 49 3.39 15.78 2.31
N TYR A 50 4.56 16.36 2.20
CA TYR A 50 5.77 15.65 1.75
C TYR A 50 6.89 15.81 2.78
N ASP A 51 7.82 14.87 2.76
CA ASP A 51 9.06 14.96 3.53
C ASP A 51 10.18 15.67 2.75
N GLY A 52 11.36 15.72 3.36
CA GLY A 52 12.54 16.34 2.75
C GLY A 52 13.04 15.67 1.46
N ARG A 53 12.58 14.44 1.17
CA ARG A 53 12.89 13.68 -0.05
C ARG A 53 11.76 13.71 -1.09
N ASN A 54 10.76 14.59 -0.92
CA ASN A 54 9.58 14.71 -1.76
C ASN A 54 8.68 13.45 -1.77
N ARG A 55 8.72 12.61 -0.73
CA ARG A 55 7.82 11.48 -0.58
C ARG A 55 6.56 11.93 0.14
N CYS A 56 5.38 11.54 -0.38
CA CYS A 56 4.11 11.88 0.25
C CYS A 56 3.96 11.11 1.58
N ILE A 57 4.04 11.83 2.72
CA ILE A 57 3.94 11.25 4.06
C ILE A 57 2.53 11.38 4.66
N TRP A 58 1.68 12.19 4.05
CA TRP A 58 0.34 12.43 4.53
C TRP A 58 -0.56 12.84 3.37
N LYS A 59 -1.76 12.29 3.29
CA LYS A 59 -2.78 12.70 2.32
C LYS A 59 -4.16 12.66 2.93
N LYS A 60 -5.04 13.57 2.47
CA LYS A 60 -6.45 13.60 2.84
C LYS A 60 -7.30 13.77 1.59
N LEU A 61 -8.29 12.91 1.42
CA LEU A 61 -9.30 13.02 0.38
C LEU A 61 -10.49 13.82 0.91
N PRO A 62 -11.26 14.47 0.04
CA PRO A 62 -12.49 15.18 0.42
C PRO A 62 -13.42 14.28 1.25
N GLY A 63 -13.85 14.77 2.42
CA GLY A 63 -14.78 14.07 3.30
C GLY A 63 -14.24 12.83 4.01
N ALA A 64 -12.98 12.44 3.77
CA ALA A 64 -12.37 11.25 4.39
C ALA A 64 -11.41 11.61 5.53
N GLY A 65 -11.12 10.62 6.39
CA GLY A 65 -10.00 10.69 7.32
C GLY A 65 -8.66 10.69 6.57
N TYR A 66 -7.65 11.35 7.13
CA TYR A 66 -6.32 11.37 6.50
C TYR A 66 -5.60 10.03 6.60
N MET A 67 -4.68 9.81 5.67
CA MET A 67 -3.74 8.68 5.66
C MET A 67 -2.33 9.18 5.96
N GLU A 68 -1.62 8.48 6.83
CA GLU A 68 -0.18 8.67 7.09
C GLU A 68 0.63 7.55 6.45
N MET A 69 1.84 7.88 6.00
CA MET A 69 2.79 6.97 5.37
C MET A 69 4.18 7.18 5.96
N VAL A 70 4.85 6.09 6.28
CA VAL A 70 6.22 6.08 6.82
C VAL A 70 7.10 5.26 5.90
N TYR A 71 8.26 5.82 5.56
CA TYR A 71 9.22 5.21 4.66
C TYR A 71 10.53 4.89 5.38
N ASP A 72 11.21 3.86 4.92
CA ASP A 72 12.55 3.54 5.37
C ASP A 72 13.64 4.36 4.60
N ASN A 73 14.90 4.08 4.91
CA ASN A 73 16.03 4.75 4.27
C ASN A 73 16.21 4.36 2.79
N ALA A 74 15.61 3.27 2.33
CA ALA A 74 15.60 2.82 0.94
C ALA A 74 14.36 3.30 0.17
N ASP A 75 13.62 4.30 0.71
CA ASP A 75 12.43 4.91 0.15
C ASP A 75 11.24 3.95 -0.03
N ARG A 76 11.23 2.84 0.73
CA ARG A 76 10.13 1.86 0.73
C ARG A 76 9.10 2.24 1.79
N LEU A 77 7.81 2.12 1.46
CA LEU A 77 6.72 2.29 2.41
C LEU A 77 6.75 1.15 3.45
N VAL A 78 7.03 1.46 4.71
CA VAL A 78 7.11 0.45 5.78
C VAL A 78 5.90 0.46 6.70
N PHE A 79 5.20 1.60 6.82
CA PHE A 79 3.94 1.71 7.55
C PHE A 79 2.97 2.65 6.86
N SER A 80 1.68 2.34 6.96
CA SER A 80 0.60 3.26 6.64
C SER A 80 -0.54 3.16 7.65
N GLN A 81 -1.28 4.26 7.83
CA GLN A 81 -2.47 4.29 8.68
C GLN A 81 -3.53 5.16 8.03
N ASP A 82 -4.72 4.64 7.82
CA ASP A 82 -5.88 5.39 7.37
C ASP A 82 -6.76 5.87 8.55
N GLY A 83 -7.82 6.61 8.23
CA GLY A 83 -8.74 7.15 9.23
C GLY A 83 -9.48 6.06 10.02
N ASN A 84 -9.85 4.96 9.38
CA ASN A 84 -10.55 3.85 10.03
C ASN A 84 -9.62 3.11 11.00
N GLN A 85 -8.38 2.84 10.57
CA GLN A 85 -7.36 2.22 11.41
C GLN A 85 -7.03 3.08 12.64
N ARG A 86 -7.01 4.40 12.47
CA ARG A 86 -6.75 5.36 13.56
C ARG A 86 -7.89 5.42 14.55
N ALA A 87 -9.14 5.25 14.11
CA ALA A 87 -10.31 5.25 14.96
C ALA A 87 -10.44 3.99 15.84
N LEU A 88 -9.71 2.91 15.52
CA LEU A 88 -9.68 1.71 16.37
C LEU A 88 -8.97 2.00 17.68
N THR A 89 -9.48 1.45 18.78
CA THR A 89 -8.93 1.63 20.14
C THR A 89 -7.44 1.29 20.23
N SER A 90 -6.96 0.34 19.42
CA SER A 90 -5.55 -0.09 19.36
C SER A 90 -4.67 0.76 18.43
N GLY A 91 -5.27 1.69 17.64
CA GLY A 91 -4.51 2.50 16.70
C GLY A 91 -3.70 1.67 15.70
N ASN A 92 -4.35 0.77 14.99
CA ASN A 92 -3.68 -0.17 14.09
C ASN A 92 -2.98 0.53 12.93
N TRP A 93 -1.83 0.01 12.56
CA TRP A 93 -1.05 0.38 11.38
C TRP A 93 -0.97 -0.81 10.43
N THR A 94 -0.99 -0.56 9.13
CA THR A 94 -0.54 -1.54 8.14
C THR A 94 0.98 -1.46 8.06
N TYR A 95 1.66 -2.61 8.15
CA TYR A 95 3.10 -2.69 7.96
C TYR A 95 3.45 -3.49 6.71
N TYR A 96 4.65 -3.22 6.18
CA TYR A 96 5.21 -3.86 5.00
C TYR A 96 6.65 -4.28 5.28
N LYS A 97 7.01 -5.52 4.97
CA LYS A 97 8.39 -6.01 5.03
C LYS A 97 8.88 -6.39 3.63
N TYR A 98 10.15 -6.19 3.41
CA TYR A 98 10.79 -6.41 2.12
C TYR A 98 12.04 -7.25 2.28
N ASP A 99 12.41 -7.98 1.23
CA ASP A 99 13.71 -8.66 1.13
C ASP A 99 14.83 -7.70 0.66
N GLY A 100 16.04 -8.24 0.53
CA GLY A 100 17.21 -7.49 0.06
C GLY A 100 17.12 -7.02 -1.41
N LEU A 101 16.16 -7.54 -2.18
CA LEU A 101 15.90 -7.16 -3.58
C LEU A 101 14.70 -6.21 -3.70
N ASN A 102 14.23 -5.63 -2.59
CA ASN A 102 13.08 -4.72 -2.52
C ASN A 102 11.73 -5.37 -2.90
N ARG A 103 11.60 -6.70 -2.83
CA ARG A 103 10.33 -7.39 -3.07
C ARG A 103 9.56 -7.49 -1.75
N LEU A 104 8.25 -7.26 -1.78
CA LEU A 104 7.37 -7.38 -0.61
C LEU A 104 7.32 -8.84 -0.15
N THR A 105 7.73 -9.10 1.09
CA THR A 105 7.70 -10.45 1.69
C THR A 105 6.55 -10.63 2.67
N GLU A 106 6.13 -9.57 3.36
CA GLU A 106 5.06 -9.67 4.34
C GLU A 106 4.30 -8.34 4.45
N GLN A 107 2.98 -8.43 4.57
CA GLN A 107 2.09 -7.31 4.88
C GLN A 107 1.12 -7.75 5.97
N GLY A 108 0.83 -6.86 6.91
CA GLY A 108 -0.10 -7.14 7.98
C GLY A 108 -0.47 -5.90 8.77
N THR A 109 -1.12 -6.11 9.91
CA THR A 109 -1.42 -5.03 10.84
C THR A 109 -0.62 -5.17 12.12
N CYS A 110 -0.27 -4.04 12.73
CA CYS A 110 0.46 -3.97 13.98
C CYS A 110 -0.01 -2.77 14.81
N THR A 111 0.32 -2.78 16.10
CA THR A 111 0.05 -1.67 17.01
C THR A 111 1.33 -0.85 17.20
N ASN A 112 1.21 0.48 17.22
CA ASN A 112 2.32 1.41 17.51
C ASN A 112 3.57 1.24 16.62
N LYS A 113 3.40 0.76 15.37
CA LYS A 113 4.51 0.48 14.44
C LYS A 113 5.52 -0.55 14.96
N VAL A 114 5.08 -1.47 15.82
CA VAL A 114 5.90 -2.59 16.33
C VAL A 114 5.61 -3.83 15.50
N THR A 115 6.65 -4.40 14.88
CA THR A 115 6.54 -5.58 13.98
C THR A 115 7.20 -6.83 14.54
N THR A 116 7.71 -6.77 15.78
CA THR A 116 8.34 -7.90 16.47
C THR A 116 7.38 -8.74 17.31
N SER A 117 6.23 -8.16 17.67
CA SER A 117 5.18 -8.82 18.46
C SER A 117 3.82 -8.18 18.19
N GLY A 118 2.74 -8.92 18.47
CA GLY A 118 1.37 -8.40 18.33
C GLY A 118 0.97 -8.08 16.90
N THR A 119 1.60 -8.72 15.90
CA THR A 119 1.26 -8.51 14.49
C THR A 119 0.18 -9.49 14.05
N ASN A 120 -0.71 -9.03 13.16
CA ASN A 120 -1.61 -9.89 12.42
C ASN A 120 -1.17 -9.90 10.95
N VAL A 121 -0.59 -11.00 10.52
CA VAL A 121 -0.10 -11.16 9.14
C VAL A 121 -1.29 -11.39 8.22
N LEU A 122 -1.43 -10.54 7.20
CA LEU A 122 -2.48 -10.61 6.19
C LEU A 122 -2.00 -11.32 4.92
N VAL A 123 -0.77 -11.03 4.49
CA VAL A 123 -0.19 -11.62 3.28
C VAL A 123 1.28 -11.92 3.52
N GLN A 124 1.74 -13.07 3.02
CA GLN A 124 3.17 -13.43 2.91
C GLN A 124 3.49 -13.86 1.49
N HIS A 125 4.68 -13.53 1.03
CA HIS A 125 5.21 -13.90 -0.27
C HIS A 125 6.55 -14.59 -0.12
N PHE A 126 6.75 -15.66 -0.90
CA PHE A 126 7.97 -16.44 -0.96
C PHE A 126 8.55 -16.39 -2.38
N TYR A 127 9.84 -16.24 -2.46
CA TYR A 127 10.53 -16.05 -3.74
C TYR A 127 11.70 -17.01 -3.90
N ASP A 128 12.15 -17.18 -5.12
CA ASP A 128 13.42 -17.81 -5.51
C ASP A 128 13.51 -19.32 -5.31
N SER A 129 12.78 -19.88 -4.39
CA SER A 129 12.90 -21.31 -4.04
C SER A 129 11.59 -21.89 -3.51
N TYR A 130 11.52 -23.20 -3.38
CA TYR A 130 10.38 -23.92 -2.83
C TYR A 130 10.57 -24.30 -1.34
N ALA A 131 11.49 -23.62 -0.64
CA ALA A 131 11.75 -23.85 0.78
C ALA A 131 10.51 -23.57 1.68
N PHE A 132 9.53 -22.82 1.19
CA PHE A 132 8.26 -22.57 1.88
C PHE A 132 7.51 -23.87 2.19
N ARG A 133 7.75 -24.97 1.48
CA ARG A 133 7.09 -26.27 1.70
C ARG A 133 7.33 -26.87 3.09
N SER A 134 8.40 -26.49 3.77
CA SER A 134 8.62 -26.89 5.17
C SER A 134 7.68 -26.16 6.16
N GLN A 135 6.95 -25.14 5.71
CA GLN A 135 6.07 -24.37 6.58
C GLN A 135 4.69 -25.00 6.72
N ALA A 136 4.06 -24.77 7.87
CA ALA A 136 2.70 -25.23 8.13
C ALA A 136 1.73 -24.71 7.05
N GLY A 137 0.90 -25.60 6.52
CA GLY A 137 -0.05 -25.31 5.45
C GLY A 137 0.45 -25.66 4.05
N PHE A 138 1.77 -25.71 3.83
CA PHE A 138 2.37 -26.18 2.59
C PHE A 138 2.96 -27.60 2.66
N ASN A 139 3.19 -28.12 3.85
CA ASN A 139 3.83 -29.43 4.08
C ASN A 139 2.87 -30.62 3.87
N ASN A 140 2.18 -30.65 2.75
CA ASN A 140 1.21 -31.68 2.41
C ASN A 140 1.27 -32.01 0.91
N SER A 141 0.57 -33.10 0.50
CA SER A 141 0.59 -33.60 -0.88
C SER A 141 -0.02 -32.68 -1.92
N ASN A 142 -0.78 -31.65 -1.52
CA ASN A 142 -1.36 -30.67 -2.46
C ASN A 142 -0.27 -29.73 -3.04
N PHE A 143 0.89 -29.66 -2.40
CA PHE A 143 2.02 -28.86 -2.84
C PHE A 143 3.24 -29.75 -3.11
N PRO A 144 3.37 -30.32 -4.32
CA PRO A 144 4.45 -31.22 -4.66
C PRO A 144 5.82 -30.51 -4.61
N ASP A 145 6.89 -31.32 -4.47
CA ASP A 145 8.24 -30.80 -4.61
C ASP A 145 8.49 -30.39 -6.07
N ASP A 146 9.07 -29.24 -6.29
CA ASP A 146 9.61 -28.88 -7.58
C ASP A 146 11.09 -29.26 -7.65
N ALA A 147 11.38 -30.36 -8.31
CA ALA A 147 12.74 -30.81 -8.57
C ALA A 147 13.47 -29.96 -9.63
N SER A 148 12.73 -29.13 -10.39
CA SER A 148 13.30 -28.33 -11.48
C SER A 148 14.11 -27.14 -10.98
N GLY A 149 13.77 -26.60 -9.82
CA GLY A 149 14.42 -25.41 -9.24
C GLY A 149 14.19 -24.12 -10.02
N ASN A 150 13.21 -24.06 -10.90
CA ASN A 150 12.96 -22.93 -11.82
C ASN A 150 12.35 -21.69 -11.16
N GLY A 151 12.26 -21.65 -9.83
CA GLY A 151 11.65 -20.52 -9.08
C GLY A 151 12.54 -19.29 -8.91
N LYS A 152 13.81 -19.32 -9.33
CA LYS A 152 14.75 -18.21 -9.10
C LYS A 152 14.28 -16.91 -9.75
N GLY A 153 14.23 -15.82 -8.98
CA GLY A 153 13.74 -14.52 -9.42
C GLY A 153 12.21 -14.38 -9.39
N ALA A 154 11.46 -15.48 -9.21
CA ALA A 154 10.00 -15.50 -9.29
C ALA A 154 9.33 -15.59 -7.90
N LEU A 155 8.05 -15.21 -7.85
CA LEU A 155 7.17 -15.47 -6.71
C LEU A 155 6.79 -16.97 -6.74
N THR A 156 7.25 -17.74 -5.75
CA THR A 156 7.04 -19.19 -5.70
C THR A 156 5.86 -19.60 -4.84
N ALA A 157 5.49 -18.78 -3.85
CA ALA A 157 4.26 -18.98 -3.08
C ALA A 157 3.73 -17.70 -2.46
N SER A 158 2.46 -17.75 -2.10
CA SER A 158 1.82 -16.74 -1.27
C SER A 158 0.87 -17.36 -0.25
N VAL A 159 0.72 -16.69 0.88
CA VAL A 159 -0.30 -16.99 1.91
C VAL A 159 -1.12 -15.73 2.11
N ALA A 160 -2.45 -15.85 2.02
CA ALA A 160 -3.37 -14.76 2.33
C ALA A 160 -4.28 -15.16 3.48
N THR A 161 -4.42 -14.29 4.49
CA THR A 161 -5.36 -14.49 5.60
C THR A 161 -6.74 -13.98 5.17
N VAL A 162 -7.77 -14.79 5.34
CA VAL A 162 -9.15 -14.39 5.06
C VAL A 162 -9.60 -13.37 6.12
N LEU A 163 -10.00 -12.18 5.69
CA LEU A 163 -10.40 -11.12 6.60
C LEU A 163 -11.57 -11.57 7.50
N GLY A 164 -11.47 -11.25 8.77
CA GLY A 164 -12.46 -11.63 9.78
C GLY A 164 -12.37 -13.09 10.25
N SER A 165 -11.36 -13.83 9.82
CA SER A 165 -11.13 -15.21 10.24
C SER A 165 -9.65 -15.52 10.47
N SER A 166 -9.34 -16.69 11.03
CA SER A 166 -7.98 -17.24 11.11
C SER A 166 -7.62 -18.11 9.90
N ASN A 167 -8.55 -18.28 8.95
CA ASN A 167 -8.34 -19.12 7.79
C ASN A 167 -7.32 -18.50 6.83
N LYS A 168 -6.52 -19.34 6.20
CA LYS A 168 -5.49 -18.93 5.26
C LYS A 168 -5.69 -19.62 3.92
N ILE A 169 -5.42 -18.88 2.85
CA ILE A 169 -5.36 -19.39 1.48
C ILE A 169 -3.89 -19.52 1.12
N TYR A 170 -3.50 -20.71 0.72
CA TYR A 170 -2.14 -21.06 0.34
C TYR A 170 -2.10 -21.23 -1.18
N THR A 171 -1.18 -20.56 -1.84
CA THR A 171 -0.98 -20.64 -3.29
C THR A 171 0.49 -20.91 -3.57
N ALA A 172 0.79 -21.90 -4.41
CA ALA A 172 2.13 -22.16 -4.91
C ALA A 172 2.15 -22.01 -6.44
N TYR A 173 3.25 -21.48 -6.96
CA TYR A 173 3.49 -21.27 -8.38
C TYR A 173 4.69 -22.10 -8.81
N TYR A 174 4.49 -23.03 -9.72
CA TYR A 174 5.54 -23.85 -10.30
C TYR A 174 5.88 -23.34 -11.70
N TYR A 175 7.13 -23.34 -12.06
CA TYR A 175 7.60 -22.75 -13.30
C TYR A 175 8.31 -23.76 -14.17
N ASP A 176 8.05 -23.69 -15.46
CA ASP A 176 8.83 -24.41 -16.48
C ASP A 176 10.19 -23.74 -16.72
N ILE A 177 11.02 -24.35 -17.54
CA ILE A 177 12.36 -23.84 -17.89
C ILE A 177 12.34 -22.50 -18.62
N LYS A 178 11.17 -22.09 -19.12
CA LYS A 178 10.96 -20.79 -19.80
C LYS A 178 10.39 -19.73 -18.85
N GLY A 179 10.23 -20.05 -17.56
CA GLY A 179 9.67 -19.15 -16.55
C GLY A 179 8.15 -18.95 -16.65
N ARG A 180 7.43 -19.85 -17.33
CA ARG A 180 5.95 -19.83 -17.37
C ARG A 180 5.41 -20.69 -16.24
N VAL A 181 4.30 -20.26 -15.65
CA VAL A 181 3.58 -21.06 -14.63
C VAL A 181 3.08 -22.35 -15.30
N ALA A 182 3.45 -23.48 -14.70
CA ALA A 182 3.12 -24.82 -15.19
C ALA A 182 1.78 -25.33 -14.63
#